data_10d8204a9950afa1305f2c098e947b6c
#
_entry.id   10d8204a9950afa1305f2c098e947b6c
#
_cell.length_a   1.000
_cell.length_b   1.000
_cell.length_c   1.000
_cell.angle_alpha   90.00
_cell.angle_beta   90.00
_cell.angle_gamma   90.00
#
_symmetry.space_group_name_H-M   'P 1'
#
loop_
_entity.id
_entity.type
_entity.pdbx_description
1 polymer ?
#
loop_
_entity_poly.entity_id
_entity_poly.type
_entity_poly.pdbx_seq_one_letter_code
_entity_poly.pdbx_strand_id
1 'polypeptide(L)'
;MSSEEWQEWVLETHSHHVELLEDWVFAQGALAVSLEDNADEPLLEPGPGETPVWQNVKVTALFAGDVDLEPIRAEIPDALLAKNSCSDITTLRDRAWERVWMDDFSPIQMGPRLWICPSWSEPPDASAINVYLDPGLAFGTGTHATTAMCLAALDDAVRGGERVVDYGCGSGILAIAALRLGA
;
A
#
# COMPACT_ATOMS: atom_id res chain seq x y z
N MET A 1 -21.61 3.70 18.99
CA MET A 1 -20.93 2.76 18.10
C MET A 1 -19.60 2.51 18.77
N SER A 2 -19.36 1.30 19.30
CA SER A 2 -18.08 0.95 19.89
C SER A 2 -17.04 0.99 18.75
N SER A 3 -15.99 1.80 18.91
CA SER A 3 -14.80 1.70 18.06
C SER A 3 -14.25 0.30 18.25
N GLU A 4 -14.29 -0.52 17.19
CA GLU A 4 -13.62 -1.80 17.23
C GLU A 4 -12.12 -1.50 17.34
N GLU A 5 -11.51 -1.95 18.42
CA GLU A 5 -10.06 -1.92 18.61
C GLU A 5 -9.51 -3.27 18.21
N TRP A 6 -8.34 -3.25 17.60
CA TRP A 6 -7.61 -4.43 17.16
C TRP A 6 -6.18 -4.35 17.68
N GLN A 7 -5.50 -5.47 17.74
CA GLN A 7 -4.08 -5.52 18.09
C GLN A 7 -3.33 -6.26 17.01
N GLU A 8 -2.25 -5.63 16.53
CA GLU A 8 -1.26 -6.27 15.67
C GLU A 8 -0.08 -6.73 16.52
N TRP A 9 0.29 -7.98 16.35
CA TRP A 9 1.49 -8.56 16.93
C TRP A 9 2.45 -8.93 15.81
N VAL A 10 3.58 -8.22 15.75
CA VAL A 10 4.65 -8.44 14.76
C VAL A 10 5.66 -9.41 15.33
N LEU A 11 5.98 -10.44 14.58
CA LEU A 11 6.90 -11.53 14.91
C LEU A 11 7.86 -11.75 13.73
N GLU A 12 9.07 -12.16 14.02
CA GLU A 12 10.06 -12.50 12.99
C GLU A 12 10.41 -13.98 13.08
N THR A 13 10.43 -14.65 11.94
CA THR A 13 10.72 -16.08 11.85
C THR A 13 11.49 -16.41 10.57
N HIS A 14 11.85 -17.69 10.43
CA HIS A 14 12.43 -18.22 9.20
C HIS A 14 11.42 -19.06 8.43
N SER A 15 11.57 -19.13 7.09
CA SER A 15 10.66 -19.84 6.18
C SER A 15 10.20 -21.21 6.66
N HIS A 16 11.11 -22.00 7.24
CA HIS A 16 10.81 -23.36 7.70
C HIS A 16 9.97 -23.44 8.98
N HIS A 17 9.73 -22.32 9.65
CA HIS A 17 8.89 -22.23 10.83
C HIS A 17 7.59 -21.44 10.59
N VAL A 18 7.39 -20.86 9.41
CA VAL A 18 6.22 -20.01 9.11
C VAL A 18 4.92 -20.75 9.38
N GLU A 19 4.71 -21.93 8.79
CA GLU A 19 3.47 -22.71 8.97
C GLU A 19 3.21 -23.03 10.44
N LEU A 20 4.25 -23.42 11.19
CA LEU A 20 4.12 -23.73 12.61
C LEU A 20 3.80 -22.51 13.46
N LEU A 21 4.36 -21.35 13.09
CA LEU A 21 4.07 -20.08 13.77
C LEU A 21 2.66 -19.60 13.45
N GLU A 22 2.22 -19.70 12.21
CA GLU A 22 0.85 -19.38 11.80
C GLU A 22 -0.16 -20.25 12.56
N ASP A 23 0.04 -21.57 12.57
CA ASP A 23 -0.82 -22.49 13.30
C ASP A 23 -0.86 -22.16 14.80
N TRP A 24 0.29 -21.81 15.38
CA TRP A 24 0.38 -21.46 16.79
C TRP A 24 -0.39 -20.16 17.09
N VAL A 25 -0.20 -19.09 16.33
CA VAL A 25 -0.91 -17.81 16.57
C VAL A 25 -2.41 -17.91 16.32
N PHE A 26 -2.84 -18.72 15.33
CA PHE A 26 -4.27 -19.02 15.14
C PHE A 26 -4.85 -19.81 16.31
N ALA A 27 -4.11 -20.76 16.88
CA ALA A 27 -4.53 -21.48 18.09
C ALA A 27 -4.67 -20.56 19.31
N GLN A 28 -3.95 -19.43 19.34
CA GLN A 28 -4.08 -18.40 20.38
C GLN A 28 -5.21 -17.40 20.10
N GLY A 29 -5.93 -17.55 19.00
CA GLY A 29 -7.08 -16.70 18.66
C GLY A 29 -6.78 -15.55 17.70
N ALA A 30 -5.69 -15.62 16.95
CA ALA A 30 -5.45 -14.68 15.86
C ALA A 30 -6.59 -14.78 14.82
N LEU A 31 -7.03 -13.64 14.33
CA LEU A 31 -8.12 -13.51 13.34
C LEU A 31 -7.59 -13.55 11.92
N ALA A 32 -6.39 -13.05 11.72
CA ALA A 32 -5.69 -13.05 10.44
C ALA A 32 -4.18 -13.05 10.66
N VAL A 33 -3.45 -13.54 9.66
CA VAL A 33 -1.99 -13.51 9.61
C VAL A 33 -1.56 -13.00 8.26
N SER A 34 -0.58 -12.10 8.23
CA SER A 34 0.08 -11.60 7.02
C SER A 34 1.56 -11.93 7.07
N LEU A 35 2.12 -12.27 5.92
CA LEU A 35 3.55 -12.54 5.74
C LEU A 35 4.17 -11.45 4.89
N GLU A 36 5.30 -10.93 5.32
CA GLU A 36 6.08 -9.93 4.60
C GLU A 36 7.56 -10.31 4.60
N ASP A 37 8.29 -9.80 3.60
CA ASP A 37 9.74 -9.91 3.57
C ASP A 37 10.37 -9.11 4.73
N ASN A 38 11.34 -9.73 5.42
CA ASN A 38 12.09 -9.07 6.50
C ASN A 38 13.56 -8.78 6.13
N ALA A 39 13.97 -9.01 4.88
CA ALA A 39 15.37 -8.91 4.48
C ALA A 39 15.64 -8.33 3.09
N ASP A 40 14.65 -7.73 2.42
CA ASP A 40 14.74 -7.25 1.04
C ASP A 40 15.18 -8.36 0.05
N GLU A 41 14.58 -9.56 0.22
CA GLU A 41 14.80 -10.71 -0.66
C GLU A 41 13.86 -10.65 -1.85
N PRO A 42 14.34 -10.48 -3.10
CA PRO A 42 13.46 -10.48 -4.25
C PRO A 42 12.90 -11.89 -4.50
N LEU A 43 11.61 -12.10 -4.25
CA LEU A 43 10.89 -13.24 -4.79
C LEU A 43 10.51 -12.93 -6.23
N LEU A 44 11.23 -13.54 -7.17
CA LEU A 44 10.87 -13.50 -8.58
C LEU A 44 9.65 -14.36 -8.83
N GLU A 45 9.09 -14.26 -10.04
CA GLU A 45 7.85 -14.95 -10.42
C GLU A 45 7.97 -16.47 -10.15
N PRO A 46 7.15 -17.05 -9.23
CA PRO A 46 7.25 -18.47 -8.91
C PRO A 46 6.80 -19.34 -10.07
N GLY A 47 7.33 -20.55 -10.13
CA GLY A 47 6.86 -21.55 -11.08
C GLY A 47 5.42 -21.99 -10.81
N PRO A 48 4.73 -22.61 -11.79
CA PRO A 48 3.37 -23.08 -11.61
C PRO A 48 3.25 -24.07 -10.42
N GLY A 49 2.44 -23.71 -9.42
CA GLY A 49 2.19 -24.52 -8.23
C GLY A 49 3.19 -24.30 -7.10
N GLU A 50 4.15 -23.41 -7.24
CA GLU A 50 5.06 -23.03 -6.17
C GLU A 50 4.49 -21.83 -5.40
N THR A 51 4.60 -21.87 -4.08
CA THR A 51 4.26 -20.76 -3.19
C THR A 51 5.47 -20.47 -2.29
N PRO A 52 6.56 -19.94 -2.88
CA PRO A 52 7.76 -19.66 -2.09
C PRO A 52 7.47 -18.54 -1.09
N VAL A 53 8.09 -18.66 0.07
CA VAL A 53 8.16 -17.59 1.08
C VAL A 53 9.61 -17.17 1.26
N TRP A 54 9.83 -15.95 1.72
CA TRP A 54 11.17 -15.41 2.01
C TRP A 54 11.88 -16.23 3.08
N GLN A 55 13.22 -16.22 3.08
CA GLN A 55 13.99 -16.95 4.11
C GLN A 55 13.79 -16.34 5.49
N ASN A 56 13.73 -15.01 5.55
CA ASN A 56 13.41 -14.25 6.75
C ASN A 56 12.04 -13.62 6.57
N VAL A 57 11.11 -13.98 7.43
CA VAL A 57 9.71 -13.60 7.30
C VAL A 57 9.28 -12.78 8.50
N LYS A 58 8.66 -11.65 8.22
CA LYS A 58 7.90 -10.88 9.20
C LYS A 58 6.46 -11.38 9.17
N VAL A 59 6.00 -11.87 10.31
CA VAL A 59 4.65 -12.38 10.53
C VAL A 59 3.87 -11.36 11.33
N THR A 60 2.81 -10.82 10.77
CA THR A 60 1.91 -9.91 11.47
C THR A 60 0.60 -10.62 11.78
N ALA A 61 0.34 -10.89 13.04
CA ALA A 61 -0.87 -11.53 13.51
C ALA A 61 -1.85 -10.49 14.07
N LEU A 62 -3.12 -10.56 13.63
CA LEU A 62 -4.18 -9.64 14.03
C LEU A 62 -5.06 -10.32 15.10
N PHE A 63 -5.30 -9.64 16.21
CA PHE A 63 -6.16 -10.07 17.29
C PHE A 63 -7.26 -9.04 17.57
N ALA A 64 -8.35 -9.49 18.21
CA ALA A 64 -9.35 -8.57 18.74
C ALA A 64 -8.74 -7.73 19.88
N GLY A 65 -9.22 -6.48 20.03
CA GLY A 65 -8.64 -5.54 20.97
C GLY A 65 -8.82 -5.89 22.45
N ASP A 66 -9.73 -6.82 22.76
CA ASP A 66 -10.00 -7.32 24.11
C ASP A 66 -9.15 -8.54 24.52
N VAL A 67 -8.31 -9.05 23.62
CA VAL A 67 -7.40 -10.17 23.92
C VAL A 67 -6.20 -9.65 24.71
N ASP A 68 -5.90 -10.29 25.84
CA ASP A 68 -4.66 -10.02 26.58
C ASP A 68 -3.51 -10.80 25.93
N LEU A 69 -2.66 -10.11 25.20
CA LEU A 69 -1.53 -10.72 24.49
C LEU A 69 -0.29 -10.94 25.36
N GLU A 70 -0.19 -10.35 26.53
CA GLU A 70 1.00 -10.51 27.39
C GLU A 70 1.21 -11.96 27.90
N PRO A 71 0.17 -12.69 28.36
CA PRO A 71 0.33 -14.10 28.68
C PRO A 71 0.69 -14.95 27.48
N ILE A 72 0.07 -14.67 26.32
CA ILE A 72 0.30 -15.40 25.06
C ILE A 72 1.75 -15.20 24.60
N ARG A 73 2.23 -13.97 24.69
CA ARG A 73 3.62 -13.60 24.37
C ARG A 73 4.63 -14.35 25.25
N ALA A 74 4.30 -14.60 26.51
CA ALA A 74 5.17 -15.34 27.41
C ALA A 74 5.24 -16.85 27.09
N GLU A 75 4.24 -17.38 26.37
CA GLU A 75 4.12 -18.80 26.03
C GLU A 75 4.64 -19.15 24.63
N ILE A 76 5.02 -18.14 23.80
CA ILE A 76 5.51 -18.42 22.46
C ILE A 76 6.80 -19.25 22.50
N PRO A 77 6.89 -20.34 21.74
CA PRO A 77 8.11 -21.15 21.71
C PRO A 77 9.26 -20.39 21.05
N ASP A 78 10.35 -20.18 21.77
CA ASP A 78 11.56 -19.51 21.25
C ASP A 78 12.07 -20.14 19.94
N ALA A 79 11.84 -21.43 19.75
CA ALA A 79 12.25 -22.14 18.55
C ALA A 79 11.54 -21.68 17.27
N LEU A 80 10.38 -21.06 17.39
CA LEU A 80 9.61 -20.54 16.25
C LEU A 80 10.05 -19.13 15.84
N LEU A 81 10.85 -18.45 16.66
CA LEU A 81 11.27 -17.08 16.44
C LEU A 81 12.68 -17.00 15.85
N ALA A 82 12.94 -15.97 15.07
CA ALA A 82 14.28 -15.63 14.66
C ALA A 82 15.11 -15.15 15.88
N LYS A 83 16.41 -15.41 15.87
CA LYS A 83 17.30 -14.94 16.95
C LYS A 83 17.32 -13.42 17.02
N ASN A 84 17.08 -12.89 18.21
CA ASN A 84 16.99 -11.44 18.48
C ASN A 84 15.82 -10.76 17.75
N SER A 85 14.75 -11.51 17.46
CA SER A 85 13.55 -10.95 16.85
C SER A 85 12.96 -9.83 17.69
N CYS A 86 12.56 -8.75 17.04
CA CYS A 86 11.70 -7.73 17.65
C CYS A 86 10.28 -8.30 17.72
N SER A 87 9.62 -8.16 18.84
CA SER A 87 8.25 -8.61 19.04
C SER A 87 7.45 -7.42 19.56
N ASP A 88 6.80 -6.71 18.63
CA ASP A 88 6.05 -5.50 18.94
C ASP A 88 4.53 -5.76 18.86
N ILE A 89 3.81 -5.28 19.88
CA ILE A 89 2.35 -5.28 19.90
C ILE A 89 1.89 -3.84 19.77
N THR A 90 1.06 -3.57 18.74
CA THR A 90 0.52 -2.25 18.46
C THR A 90 -1.00 -2.29 18.46
N THR A 91 -1.64 -1.36 19.17
CA THR A 91 -3.09 -1.23 19.13
C THR A 91 -3.52 -0.46 17.89
N LEU A 92 -4.37 -1.09 17.08
CA LEU A 92 -5.03 -0.46 15.95
C LEU A 92 -6.42 0.00 16.40
N ARG A 93 -6.70 1.25 16.18
CA ARG A 93 -8.07 1.79 16.32
C ARG A 93 -8.70 1.89 14.97
N ASP A 94 -9.96 1.50 14.90
CA ASP A 94 -10.75 1.72 13.69
C ASP A 94 -10.71 3.21 13.34
N ARG A 95 -10.19 3.50 12.16
CA ARG A 95 -10.17 4.85 11.59
C ARG A 95 -11.08 4.82 10.38
N ALA A 96 -11.64 5.95 10.04
CA ALA A 96 -12.32 6.12 8.75
C ALA A 96 -11.24 5.97 7.64
N TRP A 97 -10.89 4.72 7.29
CA TRP A 97 -9.86 4.36 6.32
C TRP A 97 -10.05 5.07 4.98
N GLU A 98 -11.30 5.40 4.67
CA GLU A 98 -11.69 6.21 3.52
C GLU A 98 -11.04 7.61 3.51
N ARG A 99 -10.54 8.09 4.64
CA ARG A 99 -9.96 9.43 4.81
C ARG A 99 -8.48 9.45 5.18
N VAL A 100 -7.94 8.35 5.70
CA VAL A 100 -6.52 8.32 6.17
C VAL A 100 -5.55 8.62 5.03
N TRP A 101 -5.83 8.10 3.84
CA TRP A 101 -5.02 8.35 2.65
C TRP A 101 -5.21 9.78 2.09
N MET A 102 -6.30 10.50 2.45
CA MET A 102 -6.52 11.88 1.99
C MET A 102 -5.51 12.85 2.60
N ASP A 103 -5.06 12.59 3.83
CA ASP A 103 -4.09 13.44 4.53
C ASP A 103 -2.69 13.28 3.91
N ASP A 104 -2.38 12.13 3.34
CA ASP A 104 -1.10 11.83 2.69
C ASP A 104 -1.08 12.22 1.19
N PHE A 105 -2.24 12.56 0.61
CA PHE A 105 -2.34 12.86 -0.81
C PHE A 105 -2.30 14.36 -1.08
N SER A 106 -1.13 14.83 -1.51
CA SER A 106 -0.85 16.23 -1.84
C SER A 106 -0.80 16.43 -3.36
N PRO A 107 -1.00 17.66 -3.86
CA PRO A 107 -0.79 17.96 -5.27
C PRO A 107 0.61 17.58 -5.74
N ILE A 108 0.70 16.92 -6.90
CA ILE A 108 1.95 16.39 -7.45
C ILE A 108 2.20 17.08 -8.80
N GLN A 109 3.40 17.64 -8.96
CA GLN A 109 3.83 18.20 -10.24
C GLN A 109 4.34 17.07 -11.15
N MET A 110 3.74 16.95 -12.34
CA MET A 110 4.09 15.91 -13.33
C MET A 110 4.94 16.43 -14.47
N GLY A 111 5.01 17.76 -14.62
CA GLY A 111 5.80 18.44 -15.64
C GLY A 111 5.77 19.95 -15.41
N PRO A 112 6.47 20.75 -16.25
CA PRO A 112 6.51 22.19 -16.09
C PRO A 112 5.15 22.89 -16.10
N ARG A 113 4.16 22.33 -16.83
CA ARG A 113 2.82 22.90 -16.99
C ARG A 113 1.73 22.13 -16.28
N LEU A 114 1.99 20.87 -15.83
CA LEU A 114 0.96 19.91 -15.43
C LEU A 114 1.07 19.54 -13.96
N TRP A 115 -0.05 19.67 -13.25
CA TRP A 115 -0.23 19.20 -11.88
C TRP A 115 -1.40 18.22 -11.78
N ILE A 116 -1.27 17.22 -10.93
CA ILE A 116 -2.37 16.38 -10.49
C ILE A 116 -2.72 16.80 -9.07
N CYS A 117 -3.97 17.20 -8.85
CA CYS A 117 -4.44 17.73 -7.59
C CYS A 117 -5.65 16.92 -7.10
N PRO A 118 -5.70 16.51 -5.83
CA PRO A 118 -6.93 15.98 -5.26
C PRO A 118 -7.98 17.09 -5.16
N SER A 119 -9.28 16.73 -5.22
CA SER A 119 -10.38 17.71 -5.24
C SER A 119 -10.50 18.54 -3.95
N TRP A 120 -9.95 18.06 -2.85
CA TRP A 120 -9.93 18.73 -1.54
C TRP A 120 -8.72 19.66 -1.31
N SER A 121 -7.80 19.74 -2.25
CA SER A 121 -6.60 20.58 -2.15
C SER A 121 -6.65 21.74 -3.13
N GLU A 122 -6.17 22.91 -2.70
CA GLU A 122 -5.93 24.02 -3.61
C GLU A 122 -4.68 23.74 -4.46
N PRO A 123 -4.71 24.08 -5.76
CA PRO A 123 -3.56 23.90 -6.63
C PRO A 123 -2.41 24.83 -6.21
N PRO A 124 -1.17 24.33 -6.13
CA PRO A 124 0.00 25.17 -5.79
C PRO A 124 0.27 26.29 -6.79
N ASP A 125 -0.11 26.05 -8.05
CA ASP A 125 -0.05 27.06 -9.12
C ASP A 125 -1.37 27.08 -9.90
N ALA A 126 -2.19 28.08 -9.63
CA ALA A 126 -3.46 28.26 -10.31
C ALA A 126 -3.33 28.63 -11.80
N SER A 127 -2.16 29.08 -12.24
CA SER A 127 -1.88 29.40 -13.65
C SER A 127 -1.45 28.19 -14.48
N ALA A 128 -1.05 27.11 -13.81
CA ALA A 128 -0.70 25.85 -14.44
C ALA A 128 -1.94 25.05 -14.86
N ILE A 129 -1.73 24.00 -15.61
CA ILE A 129 -2.78 23.04 -15.98
C ILE A 129 -2.98 22.08 -14.81
N ASN A 130 -4.08 22.26 -14.11
CA ASN A 130 -4.44 21.45 -12.96
C ASN A 130 -5.49 20.40 -13.36
N VAL A 131 -5.14 19.14 -13.20
CA VAL A 131 -6.04 17.99 -13.35
C VAL A 131 -6.48 17.55 -11.96
N TYR A 132 -7.77 17.65 -11.69
CA TYR A 132 -8.35 17.20 -10.43
C TYR A 132 -8.72 15.73 -10.55
N LEU A 133 -8.10 14.92 -9.71
CA LEU A 133 -8.33 13.49 -9.66
C LEU A 133 -8.22 12.99 -8.22
N ASP A 134 -9.30 12.39 -7.75
CA ASP A 134 -9.31 11.76 -6.44
C ASP A 134 -8.82 10.32 -6.56
N PRO A 135 -7.87 9.88 -5.71
CA PRO A 135 -7.50 8.48 -5.64
C PRO A 135 -8.73 7.64 -5.33
N GLY A 136 -8.93 6.59 -6.11
CA GLY A 136 -10.05 5.68 -5.98
C GLY A 136 -9.62 4.24 -6.16
N LEU A 137 -10.59 3.34 -6.28
CA LEU A 137 -10.34 1.92 -6.52
C LEU A 137 -9.75 1.61 -7.92
N ALA A 138 -9.76 2.58 -8.84
CA ALA A 138 -9.19 2.42 -10.17
C ALA A 138 -7.68 2.68 -10.16
N PHE A 139 -6.94 1.84 -10.91
CA PHE A 139 -5.51 2.05 -11.15
C PHE A 139 -5.25 3.39 -11.86
N GLY A 140 -4.17 4.08 -11.47
CA GLY A 140 -3.74 5.32 -12.12
C GLY A 140 -4.02 6.57 -11.29
N THR A 141 -3.59 6.59 -10.03
CA THR A 141 -3.65 7.76 -9.14
C THR A 141 -2.60 8.84 -9.46
N GLY A 142 -1.69 8.57 -10.40
CA GLY A 142 -0.54 9.44 -10.70
C GLY A 142 0.71 9.14 -9.87
N THR A 143 0.60 8.48 -8.72
CA THR A 143 1.74 8.17 -7.84
C THR A 143 2.62 7.04 -8.36
N HIS A 144 2.09 6.15 -9.19
CA HIS A 144 2.89 5.09 -9.78
C HIS A 144 3.90 5.64 -10.79
N ALA A 145 5.15 5.21 -10.72
CA ALA A 145 6.25 5.74 -11.54
C ALA A 145 5.94 5.71 -13.05
N THR A 146 5.31 4.66 -13.57
CA THR A 146 4.94 4.57 -15.00
C THR A 146 3.90 5.62 -15.39
N THR A 147 2.89 5.85 -14.56
CA THR A 147 1.86 6.88 -14.80
C THR A 147 2.49 8.28 -14.78
N ALA A 148 3.36 8.55 -13.81
CA ALA A 148 4.07 9.82 -13.71
C ALA A 148 4.95 10.08 -14.94
N MET A 149 5.68 9.08 -15.43
CA MET A 149 6.48 9.21 -16.65
C MET A 149 5.62 9.48 -17.89
N CYS A 150 4.47 8.82 -18.02
CA CYS A 150 3.53 9.08 -19.12
C CYS A 150 2.95 10.49 -19.07
N LEU A 151 2.60 10.99 -17.87
CA LEU A 151 2.11 12.37 -17.69
C LEU A 151 3.18 13.40 -18.04
N ALA A 152 4.43 13.18 -17.60
CA ALA A 152 5.54 14.05 -17.98
C ALA A 152 5.78 14.07 -19.50
N ALA A 153 5.69 12.89 -20.15
CA ALA A 153 5.82 12.78 -21.60
C ALA A 153 4.67 13.49 -22.34
N LEU A 154 3.43 13.41 -21.83
CA LEU A 154 2.29 14.16 -22.39
C LEU A 154 2.49 15.66 -22.25
N ASP A 155 2.98 16.14 -21.10
CA ASP A 155 3.25 17.56 -20.88
C ASP A 155 4.29 18.10 -21.88
N ASP A 156 5.28 17.30 -22.22
CA ASP A 156 6.27 17.68 -23.24
C ASP A 156 5.76 17.52 -24.67
N ALA A 157 4.96 16.52 -24.99
CA ALA A 157 4.56 16.18 -26.36
C ALA A 157 3.36 16.97 -26.86
N VAL A 158 2.36 17.24 -26.01
CA VAL A 158 1.12 17.90 -26.44
C VAL A 158 1.33 19.39 -26.60
N ARG A 159 1.06 19.91 -27.84
CA ARG A 159 1.21 21.33 -28.22
C ARG A 159 -0.12 21.96 -28.56
N GLY A 160 -1.16 21.19 -28.78
CA GLY A 160 -2.53 21.61 -29.08
C GLY A 160 -3.06 21.05 -30.39
N GLY A 161 -4.23 20.40 -30.30
CA GLY A 161 -4.94 19.82 -31.44
C GLY A 161 -4.49 18.42 -31.85
N GLU A 162 -3.67 17.75 -31.04
CA GLU A 162 -3.30 16.37 -31.28
C GLU A 162 -4.47 15.42 -31.01
N ARG A 163 -4.48 14.30 -31.72
CA ARG A 163 -5.42 13.21 -31.47
C ARG A 163 -4.71 12.17 -30.59
N VAL A 164 -5.20 11.98 -29.38
CA VAL A 164 -4.64 11.07 -28.39
C VAL A 164 -5.61 9.91 -28.18
N VAL A 165 -5.09 8.69 -28.07
CA VAL A 165 -5.84 7.49 -27.68
C VAL A 165 -5.21 6.93 -26.41
N ASP A 166 -6.00 6.83 -25.35
CA ASP A 166 -5.62 6.21 -24.09
C ASP A 166 -6.14 4.77 -24.08
N TYR A 167 -5.25 3.82 -24.39
CA TYR A 167 -5.58 2.41 -24.43
C TYR A 167 -5.33 1.75 -23.07
N GLY A 168 -6.39 1.23 -22.44
CA GLY A 168 -6.32 0.72 -21.08
C GLY A 168 -6.36 1.86 -20.04
N CYS A 169 -7.26 2.81 -20.23
CA CYS A 169 -7.28 4.12 -19.58
C CYS A 169 -7.32 4.11 -18.03
N GLY A 170 -7.75 3.03 -17.38
CA GLY A 170 -7.90 2.96 -15.93
C GLY A 170 -8.78 4.10 -15.38
N SER A 171 -8.20 5.00 -14.58
CA SER A 171 -8.85 6.22 -14.09
C SER A 171 -9.12 7.27 -15.17
N GLY A 172 -8.55 7.10 -16.36
CA GLY A 172 -8.58 8.08 -17.45
C GLY A 172 -7.61 9.25 -17.26
N ILE A 173 -6.71 9.17 -16.30
CA ILE A 173 -5.80 10.28 -15.94
C ILE A 173 -4.99 10.80 -17.14
N LEU A 174 -4.51 9.90 -18.02
CA LEU A 174 -3.71 10.28 -19.18
C LEU A 174 -4.57 10.99 -20.23
N ALA A 175 -5.78 10.46 -20.51
CA ALA A 175 -6.72 11.09 -21.42
C ALA A 175 -7.17 12.48 -20.93
N ILE A 176 -7.48 12.60 -19.62
CA ILE A 176 -7.87 13.87 -19.01
C ILE A 176 -6.71 14.88 -19.11
N ALA A 177 -5.49 14.45 -18.79
CA ALA A 177 -4.31 15.30 -18.88
C ALA A 177 -4.07 15.77 -20.34
N ALA A 178 -4.14 14.86 -21.32
CA ALA A 178 -4.00 15.22 -22.73
C ALA A 178 -5.02 16.27 -23.17
N LEU A 179 -6.31 16.10 -22.81
CA LEU A 179 -7.37 17.07 -23.10
C LEU A 179 -7.09 18.43 -22.44
N ARG A 180 -6.66 18.44 -21.19
CA ARG A 180 -6.33 19.68 -20.47
C ARG A 180 -5.10 20.38 -21.02
N LEU A 181 -4.17 19.64 -21.62
CA LEU A 181 -3.01 20.16 -22.35
C LEU A 181 -3.36 20.70 -23.74
N GLY A 182 -4.56 20.39 -24.27
CA GLY A 182 -5.08 20.94 -25.52
C GLY A 182 -5.11 19.96 -26.70
N ALA A 183 -4.96 18.63 -26.43
CA ALA A 183 -5.10 17.61 -27.47
C ALA A 183 -6.53 17.53 -28.03
#